data_51138e002106938f2ae31680f3e35f02
#
_entry.id   51138e002106938f2ae31680f3e35f02
#
_cell.length_a   1.000
_cell.length_b   1.000
_cell.length_c   1.000
_cell.angle_alpha   90.00
_cell.angle_beta   90.00
_cell.angle_gamma   90.00
#
_symmetry.space_group_name_H-M   'P 1'
#
loop_
_entity.id
_entity.type
_entity.pdbx_description
1 polymer ?
#
loop_
_entity_poly.entity_id
_entity_poly.type
_entity_poly.pdbx_seq_one_letter_code
_entity_poly.pdbx_strand_id
1 'polypeptide(L)'
;MKEFRSFLSPQIHSFIRYRQASQRWNDSSYEENLMLFDHYCHANDPCATALTQEMVDGWCRQRRTETNNSCRSRIYVVDSFVRFLNMRGLSNVQPPQIPRKERRRYLPHAFTEEELIRFFHECDSIPVINSRKETIIRKMSVPVFFRLLYSSGIRTKEARLLLRENVDLRRGVLDIQYSKGHDQHYIVLHDSMLEIMRRYDAAINGIVPEREYFFPSIRNSHFNRGWVTKNFNLLWRKANTSHATAYEFRHHYAVTNLNQWTGYGFEFHDKLVYLSKSMGHTTLESTKYYYSIVPGLSEIIKEQTENSSEWMIPEVPLDEETY
;
A
#
# COMPACT_ATOMS: atom_id res chain seq x y z
N MET A 1 -4.27 -17.22 -18.77
CA MET A 1 -5.42 -16.28 -18.89
C MET A 1 -6.47 -16.69 -17.87
N LYS A 2 -7.10 -15.75 -17.17
CA LYS A 2 -8.26 -16.04 -16.32
C LYS A 2 -9.44 -16.36 -17.24
N GLU A 3 -10.14 -17.45 -16.98
CA GLU A 3 -11.20 -17.97 -17.84
C GLU A 3 -12.55 -17.48 -17.36
N PHE A 4 -13.26 -16.70 -18.19
CA PHE A 4 -14.66 -16.33 -17.97
C PHE A 4 -15.55 -17.47 -18.47
N ARG A 5 -16.61 -17.81 -17.72
CA ARG A 5 -17.42 -19.02 -17.92
C ARG A 5 -18.87 -18.77 -18.29
N SER A 6 -19.38 -17.56 -18.03
CA SER A 6 -20.76 -17.23 -18.29
C SER A 6 -20.96 -16.73 -19.73
N PHE A 7 -22.21 -16.56 -20.11
CA PHE A 7 -22.64 -15.90 -21.36
C PHE A 7 -22.08 -14.46 -21.50
N LEU A 8 -21.63 -13.84 -20.40
CA LEU A 8 -21.06 -12.49 -20.38
C LEU A 8 -19.59 -12.45 -20.85
N SER A 9 -18.93 -13.57 -21.05
CA SER A 9 -17.52 -13.64 -21.42
C SER A 9 -17.14 -12.75 -22.61
N PRO A 10 -17.86 -12.74 -23.75
CA PRO A 10 -17.53 -11.86 -24.89
C PRO A 10 -17.67 -10.38 -24.53
N GLN A 11 -18.71 -10.01 -23.77
CA GLN A 11 -19.00 -8.65 -23.34
C GLN A 11 -17.95 -8.16 -22.32
N ILE A 12 -17.51 -9.03 -21.41
CA ILE A 12 -16.46 -8.72 -20.44
C ILE A 12 -15.13 -8.46 -21.17
N HIS A 13 -14.76 -9.30 -22.13
CA HIS A 13 -13.55 -9.06 -22.94
C HIS A 13 -13.62 -7.73 -23.70
N SER A 14 -14.79 -7.40 -24.24
CA SER A 14 -15.04 -6.14 -24.94
C SER A 14 -14.91 -4.93 -23.98
N PHE A 15 -15.45 -5.06 -22.77
CA PHE A 15 -15.34 -4.04 -21.73
C PHE A 15 -13.90 -3.83 -21.27
N ILE A 16 -13.14 -4.91 -21.07
CA ILE A 16 -11.71 -4.84 -20.71
C ILE A 16 -10.93 -4.06 -21.77
N ARG A 17 -11.10 -4.40 -23.05
CA ARG A 17 -10.44 -3.68 -24.17
C ARG A 17 -10.83 -2.21 -24.21
N TYR A 18 -12.10 -1.89 -24.01
CA TYR A 18 -12.58 -0.50 -23.95
C TYR A 18 -11.93 0.30 -22.81
N ARG A 19 -11.83 -0.31 -21.63
CA ARG A 19 -11.20 0.31 -20.46
C ARG A 19 -9.69 0.49 -20.64
N GLN A 20 -9.01 -0.47 -21.23
CA GLN A 20 -7.59 -0.40 -21.55
C GLN A 20 -7.30 0.73 -22.54
N ALA A 21 -8.09 0.82 -23.60
CA ALA A 21 -7.96 1.89 -24.60
C ALA A 21 -8.20 3.29 -24.02
N SER A 22 -9.03 3.42 -22.98
CA SER A 22 -9.27 4.70 -22.30
C SER A 22 -8.26 5.06 -21.21
N GLN A 23 -7.20 4.27 -21.03
CA GLN A 23 -6.17 4.38 -19.97
C GLN A 23 -6.74 4.39 -18.52
N ARG A 24 -8.00 4.03 -18.35
CA ARG A 24 -8.71 3.98 -17.06
C ARG A 24 -8.78 2.56 -16.48
N TRP A 25 -7.91 1.67 -16.97
CA TRP A 25 -7.87 0.28 -16.52
C TRP A 25 -7.05 0.14 -15.22
N ASN A 26 -7.64 -0.55 -14.25
CA ASN A 26 -6.95 -0.98 -13.03
C ASN A 26 -7.01 -2.51 -12.95
N ASP A 27 -6.02 -3.18 -13.49
CA ASP A 27 -5.97 -4.62 -13.73
C ASP A 27 -6.29 -5.47 -12.51
N SER A 28 -5.71 -5.12 -11.35
CA SER A 28 -5.81 -5.98 -10.17
C SER A 28 -7.21 -6.04 -9.55
N SER A 29 -7.98 -4.97 -9.67
CA SER A 29 -9.30 -4.85 -9.02
C SER A 29 -10.45 -5.14 -9.97
N TYR A 30 -10.38 -4.64 -11.20
CA TYR A 30 -11.46 -4.80 -12.17
C TYR A 30 -11.55 -6.23 -12.69
N GLU A 31 -10.46 -6.80 -13.16
CA GLU A 31 -10.45 -8.14 -13.74
C GLU A 31 -10.84 -9.21 -12.71
N GLU A 32 -10.34 -9.08 -11.47
CA GLU A 32 -10.71 -10.02 -10.40
C GLU A 32 -12.20 -9.95 -10.06
N ASN A 33 -12.74 -8.75 -9.89
CA ASN A 33 -14.17 -8.58 -9.59
C ASN A 33 -15.08 -8.98 -10.77
N LEU A 34 -14.66 -8.73 -12.01
CA LEU A 34 -15.40 -9.19 -13.19
C LEU A 34 -15.41 -10.71 -13.28
N MET A 35 -14.28 -11.37 -13.02
CA MET A 35 -14.19 -12.83 -13.00
C MET A 35 -15.09 -13.43 -11.91
N LEU A 36 -15.09 -12.85 -10.73
CA LEU A 36 -15.95 -13.30 -9.64
C LEU A 36 -17.44 -13.07 -9.94
N PHE A 37 -17.78 -11.98 -10.61
CA PHE A 37 -19.14 -11.70 -11.07
C PHE A 37 -19.57 -12.67 -12.16
N ASP A 38 -18.72 -12.94 -13.15
CA ASP A 38 -18.96 -13.92 -14.20
C ASP A 38 -19.22 -15.32 -13.64
N HIS A 39 -18.37 -15.77 -12.70
CA HIS A 39 -18.55 -17.05 -12.04
C HIS A 39 -19.85 -17.10 -11.21
N TYR A 40 -20.23 -16.00 -10.58
CA TYR A 40 -21.50 -15.89 -9.86
C TYR A 40 -22.68 -16.02 -10.82
N CYS A 41 -22.68 -15.33 -11.96
CA CYS A 41 -23.73 -15.44 -12.96
C CYS A 41 -23.85 -16.87 -13.51
N HIS A 42 -22.71 -17.49 -13.84
CA HIS A 42 -22.70 -18.88 -14.30
C HIS A 42 -23.20 -19.87 -13.26
N ALA A 43 -22.84 -19.67 -11.98
CA ALA A 43 -23.28 -20.58 -10.91
C ALA A 43 -24.77 -20.45 -10.57
N ASN A 44 -25.37 -19.25 -10.74
CA ASN A 44 -26.81 -19.04 -10.46
C ASN A 44 -27.71 -19.47 -11.62
N ASP A 45 -27.26 -19.26 -12.86
CA ASP A 45 -27.97 -19.72 -14.05
C ASP A 45 -26.98 -20.05 -15.16
N PRO A 46 -26.56 -21.33 -15.29
CA PRO A 46 -25.65 -21.78 -16.33
C PRO A 46 -26.20 -21.66 -17.76
N CYS A 47 -27.53 -21.61 -17.90
CA CYS A 47 -28.24 -21.54 -19.18
C CYS A 47 -28.68 -20.12 -19.55
N ALA A 48 -28.38 -19.12 -18.72
CA ALA A 48 -28.72 -17.75 -19.01
C ALA A 48 -28.09 -17.26 -20.32
N THR A 49 -28.85 -16.51 -21.09
CA THR A 49 -28.40 -15.87 -22.34
C THR A 49 -28.36 -14.35 -22.26
N ALA A 50 -28.93 -13.77 -21.20
CA ALA A 50 -28.98 -12.33 -20.97
C ALA A 50 -28.77 -12.02 -19.49
N LEU A 51 -28.22 -10.83 -19.23
CA LEU A 51 -28.05 -10.32 -17.88
C LEU A 51 -29.41 -9.88 -17.30
N THR A 52 -29.76 -10.38 -16.11
CA THR A 52 -30.99 -10.03 -15.41
C THR A 52 -30.74 -9.07 -14.26
N GLN A 53 -31.80 -8.34 -13.84
CA GLN A 53 -31.74 -7.47 -12.67
C GLN A 53 -31.40 -8.27 -11.39
N GLU A 54 -31.98 -9.46 -11.26
CA GLU A 54 -31.75 -10.35 -10.11
C GLU A 54 -30.28 -10.76 -9.96
N MET A 55 -29.57 -11.03 -11.06
CA MET A 55 -28.16 -11.33 -11.05
C MET A 55 -27.35 -10.14 -10.53
N VAL A 56 -27.65 -8.92 -11.00
CA VAL A 56 -26.96 -7.71 -10.58
C VAL A 56 -27.26 -7.40 -9.11
N ASP A 57 -28.52 -7.42 -8.71
CA ASP A 57 -28.93 -7.11 -7.34
C ASP A 57 -28.42 -8.15 -6.33
N GLY A 58 -28.47 -9.42 -6.69
CA GLY A 58 -27.94 -10.51 -5.88
C GLY A 58 -26.45 -10.40 -5.65
N TRP A 59 -25.68 -10.13 -6.71
CA TRP A 59 -24.23 -9.89 -6.59
C TRP A 59 -23.91 -8.65 -5.77
N CYS A 60 -24.65 -7.57 -5.97
CA CYS A 60 -24.40 -6.28 -5.34
C CYS A 60 -24.85 -6.21 -3.88
N ARG A 61 -25.65 -7.18 -3.40
CA ARG A 61 -26.03 -7.26 -1.99
C ARG A 61 -24.79 -7.33 -1.10
N GLN A 62 -24.75 -6.50 -0.05
CA GLN A 62 -23.66 -6.50 0.91
C GLN A 62 -23.56 -7.85 1.62
N ARG A 63 -22.37 -8.42 1.66
CA ARG A 63 -22.09 -9.69 2.33
C ARG A 63 -21.90 -9.48 3.82
N ARG A 64 -22.27 -10.48 4.64
CA ARG A 64 -22.25 -10.39 6.10
C ARG A 64 -20.89 -10.02 6.69
N THR A 65 -19.81 -10.45 6.06
CA THR A 65 -18.41 -10.19 6.50
C THR A 65 -17.75 -9.06 5.75
N GLU A 66 -18.46 -8.39 4.85
CA GLU A 66 -17.92 -7.38 3.97
C GLU A 66 -18.07 -5.99 4.58
N THR A 67 -17.00 -5.21 4.56
CA THR A 67 -17.06 -3.79 4.94
C THR A 67 -17.74 -2.97 3.85
N ASN A 68 -18.39 -1.85 4.23
CA ASN A 68 -19.05 -0.97 3.28
C ASN A 68 -18.11 -0.51 2.13
N ASN A 69 -16.88 -0.13 2.44
CA ASN A 69 -15.91 0.27 1.41
C ASN A 69 -15.47 -0.88 0.49
N SER A 70 -15.41 -2.12 0.99
CA SER A 70 -15.14 -3.31 0.17
C SER A 70 -16.31 -3.61 -0.74
N CYS A 71 -17.54 -3.58 -0.20
CA CYS A 71 -18.77 -3.71 -0.96
C CYS A 71 -18.84 -2.66 -2.08
N ARG A 72 -18.61 -1.39 -1.74
CA ARG A 72 -18.54 -0.29 -2.71
C ARG A 72 -17.55 -0.58 -3.85
N SER A 73 -16.34 -1.04 -3.53
CA SER A 73 -15.31 -1.31 -4.55
C SER A 73 -15.71 -2.43 -5.50
N ARG A 74 -16.37 -3.46 -5.00
CA ARG A 74 -16.90 -4.58 -5.77
C ARG A 74 -18.08 -4.14 -6.66
N ILE A 75 -19.03 -3.39 -6.13
CA ILE A 75 -20.19 -2.89 -6.86
C ILE A 75 -19.78 -1.93 -7.96
N TYR A 76 -18.79 -1.05 -7.70
CA TYR A 76 -18.33 -0.05 -8.67
C TYR A 76 -17.86 -0.66 -10.00
N VAL A 77 -17.26 -1.85 -9.95
CA VAL A 77 -16.84 -2.58 -11.17
C VAL A 77 -18.05 -3.05 -11.98
N VAL A 78 -19.06 -3.61 -11.30
CA VAL A 78 -20.30 -4.08 -11.96
C VAL A 78 -21.15 -2.91 -12.45
N ASP A 79 -21.26 -1.82 -11.70
CA ASP A 79 -21.91 -0.58 -12.18
C ASP A 79 -21.29 -0.08 -13.48
N SER A 80 -19.96 -0.01 -13.52
CA SER A 80 -19.25 0.42 -14.73
C SER A 80 -19.48 -0.53 -15.92
N PHE A 81 -19.57 -1.82 -15.67
CA PHE A 81 -19.84 -2.82 -16.69
C PHE A 81 -21.29 -2.77 -17.19
N VAL A 82 -22.27 -2.67 -16.28
CA VAL A 82 -23.69 -2.53 -16.65
C VAL A 82 -23.93 -1.27 -17.49
N ARG A 83 -23.36 -0.13 -17.09
CA ARG A 83 -23.43 1.11 -17.88
C ARG A 83 -22.80 0.95 -19.28
N PHE A 84 -21.70 0.22 -19.39
CA PHE A 84 -21.09 -0.09 -20.69
C PHE A 84 -22.01 -0.94 -21.56
N LEU A 85 -22.71 -1.93 -21.01
CA LEU A 85 -23.66 -2.76 -21.75
C LEU A 85 -24.85 -1.93 -22.22
N ASN A 86 -25.44 -1.10 -21.33
CA ASN A 86 -26.59 -0.26 -21.63
C ASN A 86 -26.28 0.76 -22.72
N MET A 87 -25.10 1.42 -22.68
CA MET A 87 -24.68 2.35 -23.73
C MET A 87 -24.57 1.70 -25.12
N ARG A 88 -24.46 0.37 -25.19
CA ARG A 88 -24.37 -0.40 -26.44
C ARG A 88 -25.67 -1.12 -26.82
N GLY A 89 -26.73 -0.91 -26.07
CA GLY A 89 -28.01 -1.60 -26.26
C GLY A 89 -27.94 -3.12 -26.00
N LEU A 90 -26.92 -3.57 -25.24
CA LEU A 90 -26.72 -4.99 -24.92
C LEU A 90 -27.42 -5.42 -23.62
N SER A 91 -27.97 -4.46 -22.87
CA SER A 91 -28.73 -4.69 -21.63
C SER A 91 -29.63 -3.49 -21.34
N ASN A 92 -30.72 -3.75 -20.62
CA ASN A 92 -31.63 -2.74 -20.08
C ASN A 92 -31.66 -2.79 -18.54
N VAL A 93 -30.74 -3.52 -17.91
CA VAL A 93 -30.66 -3.68 -16.46
C VAL A 93 -30.28 -2.34 -15.83
N GLN A 94 -30.95 -1.99 -14.72
CA GLN A 94 -30.62 -0.77 -13.99
C GLN A 94 -29.24 -0.90 -13.31
N PRO A 95 -28.38 0.11 -13.43
CA PRO A 95 -27.11 0.13 -12.73
C PRO A 95 -27.29 0.04 -11.21
N PRO A 96 -26.47 -0.74 -10.50
CA PRO A 96 -26.62 -0.91 -9.06
C PRO A 96 -26.32 0.39 -8.29
N GLN A 97 -26.98 0.56 -7.14
CA GLN A 97 -26.69 1.67 -6.26
C GLN A 97 -25.35 1.47 -5.56
N ILE A 98 -24.46 2.45 -5.68
CA ILE A 98 -23.13 2.42 -5.04
C ILE A 98 -23.27 2.96 -3.61
N PRO A 99 -22.92 2.17 -2.56
CA PRO A 99 -22.95 2.64 -1.18
C PRO A 99 -22.09 3.88 -0.98
N ARG A 100 -22.46 4.74 -0.03
CA ARG A 100 -21.63 5.90 0.33
C ARG A 100 -20.29 5.46 0.88
N LYS A 101 -19.22 6.20 0.55
CA LYS A 101 -17.88 5.94 1.08
C LYS A 101 -17.85 6.26 2.57
N GLU A 102 -17.46 5.28 3.38
CA GLU A 102 -17.16 5.49 4.80
C GLU A 102 -15.76 6.06 4.95
N ARG A 103 -15.66 7.16 5.68
CA ARG A 103 -14.37 7.70 6.11
C ARG A 103 -13.90 6.90 7.33
N ARG A 104 -12.96 6.00 7.15
CA ARG A 104 -12.27 5.35 8.26
C ARG A 104 -11.05 6.19 8.63
N ARG A 105 -10.96 6.60 9.88
CA ARG A 105 -9.71 7.10 10.45
C ARG A 105 -8.84 5.87 10.74
N TYR A 106 -7.89 5.61 9.86
CA TYR A 106 -6.86 4.61 10.14
C TYR A 106 -5.77 5.31 10.95
N LEU A 107 -5.53 4.82 12.15
CA LEU A 107 -4.41 5.24 12.97
C LEU A 107 -3.30 4.20 12.81
N PRO A 108 -2.20 4.53 12.12
CA PRO A 108 -1.08 3.61 11.99
C PRO A 108 -0.46 3.30 13.35
N HIS A 109 0.10 2.10 13.50
CA HIS A 109 0.88 1.75 14.68
C HIS A 109 2.12 2.64 14.76
N ALA A 110 2.29 3.30 15.91
CA ALA A 110 3.50 4.06 16.22
C ALA A 110 4.53 3.09 16.81
N PHE A 111 5.52 2.73 16.01
CA PHE A 111 6.58 1.82 16.46
C PHE A 111 7.43 2.46 17.56
N THR A 112 7.66 1.74 18.66
CA THR A 112 8.69 2.11 19.62
C THR A 112 10.06 1.56 19.17
N GLU A 113 11.13 2.14 19.71
CA GLU A 113 12.49 1.72 19.40
C GLU A 113 12.71 0.26 19.83
N GLU A 114 12.21 -0.13 20.99
CA GLU A 114 12.32 -1.48 21.52
C GLU A 114 11.56 -2.52 20.65
N GLU A 115 10.39 -2.15 20.12
CA GLU A 115 9.65 -3.01 19.20
C GLU A 115 10.45 -3.26 17.92
N LEU A 116 11.07 -2.21 17.38
CA LEU A 116 11.89 -2.29 16.16
C LEU A 116 13.15 -3.12 16.41
N ILE A 117 13.86 -2.91 17.52
CA ILE A 117 15.03 -3.68 17.90
C ILE A 117 14.70 -5.18 17.98
N ARG A 118 13.62 -5.53 18.71
CA ARG A 118 13.19 -6.93 18.81
C ARG A 118 12.81 -7.53 17.46
N PHE A 119 12.07 -6.78 16.64
CA PHE A 119 11.66 -7.23 15.32
C PHE A 119 12.87 -7.50 14.39
N PHE A 120 13.83 -6.58 14.32
CA PHE A 120 15.00 -6.74 13.48
C PHE A 120 15.94 -7.83 14.01
N HIS A 121 16.02 -8.02 15.33
CA HIS A 121 16.73 -9.16 15.92
C HIS A 121 16.12 -10.49 15.47
N GLU A 122 14.78 -10.62 15.46
CA GLU A 122 14.11 -11.81 14.93
C GLU A 122 14.30 -12.01 13.43
N CYS A 123 14.38 -10.92 12.65
CA CYS A 123 14.72 -10.99 11.23
C CYS A 123 16.13 -11.59 11.00
N ASP A 124 17.11 -11.18 11.81
CA ASP A 124 18.49 -11.65 11.69
C ASP A 124 18.66 -13.09 12.22
N SER A 125 17.81 -13.50 13.17
CA SER A 125 17.84 -14.80 13.83
C SER A 125 17.07 -15.91 13.10
N ILE A 126 16.65 -15.71 11.84
CA ILE A 126 15.92 -16.72 11.06
C ILE A 126 16.80 -17.97 10.90
N PRO A 127 16.35 -19.15 11.42
CA PRO A 127 17.14 -20.37 11.31
C PRO A 127 17.10 -20.94 9.88
N VAL A 128 18.19 -21.57 9.46
CA VAL A 128 18.20 -22.43 8.28
C VAL A 128 17.85 -23.84 8.71
N ILE A 129 16.58 -24.20 8.58
CA ILE A 129 16.06 -25.51 9.03
C ILE A 129 16.52 -26.65 8.08
N ASN A 130 16.79 -26.31 6.81
CA ASN A 130 17.24 -27.26 5.79
C ASN A 130 18.03 -26.55 4.69
N SER A 131 18.75 -27.32 3.86
CA SER A 131 19.57 -26.82 2.75
C SER A 131 18.74 -26.42 1.51
N ARG A 132 17.43 -26.26 1.61
CA ARG A 132 16.59 -25.83 0.47
C ARG A 132 16.88 -24.39 0.13
N LYS A 133 17.09 -24.12 -1.15
CA LYS A 133 17.36 -22.76 -1.67
C LYS A 133 16.34 -21.72 -1.20
N GLU A 134 15.06 -22.10 -1.09
CA GLU A 134 13.99 -21.21 -0.57
C GLU A 134 14.24 -20.72 0.84
N THR A 135 14.71 -21.61 1.73
CA THR A 135 15.01 -21.28 3.14
C THR A 135 16.20 -20.34 3.22
N ILE A 136 17.22 -20.57 2.39
CA ILE A 136 18.40 -19.74 2.33
C ILE A 136 18.05 -18.36 1.77
N ILE A 137 17.35 -18.30 0.64
CA ILE A 137 16.87 -17.04 0.04
C ILE A 137 16.03 -16.24 1.05
N ARG A 138 15.13 -16.91 1.76
CA ARG A 138 14.29 -16.28 2.80
C ARG A 138 15.16 -15.67 3.91
N LYS A 139 16.11 -16.44 4.46
CA LYS A 139 17.03 -15.96 5.52
C LYS A 139 17.81 -14.73 5.08
N MET A 140 18.27 -14.70 3.84
CA MET A 140 19.04 -13.58 3.31
C MET A 140 18.16 -12.38 2.97
N SER A 141 16.98 -12.63 2.38
CA SER A 141 16.14 -11.54 1.86
C SER A 141 15.33 -10.84 2.95
N VAL A 142 14.83 -11.54 3.95
CA VAL A 142 13.93 -10.96 4.96
C VAL A 142 14.55 -9.82 5.74
N PRO A 143 15.78 -9.95 6.30
CA PRO A 143 16.40 -8.85 7.05
C PRO A 143 16.62 -7.60 6.22
N VAL A 144 17.03 -7.77 4.97
CA VAL A 144 17.35 -6.67 4.05
C VAL A 144 16.05 -6.02 3.54
N PHE A 145 15.06 -6.81 3.17
CA PHE A 145 13.79 -6.34 2.65
C PHE A 145 13.05 -5.45 3.66
N PHE A 146 12.93 -5.88 4.91
CA PHE A 146 12.23 -5.08 5.91
C PHE A 146 13.03 -3.85 6.36
N ARG A 147 14.36 -3.91 6.39
CA ARG A 147 15.20 -2.73 6.62
C ARG A 147 15.07 -1.70 5.49
N LEU A 148 14.96 -2.17 4.25
CA LEU A 148 14.71 -1.29 3.11
C LEU A 148 13.35 -0.58 3.26
N LEU A 149 12.28 -1.30 3.61
CA LEU A 149 10.98 -0.68 3.85
C LEU A 149 11.02 0.38 4.96
N TYR A 150 11.71 0.06 6.06
CA TYR A 150 11.85 0.93 7.22
C TYR A 150 12.66 2.19 6.92
N SER A 151 13.83 2.04 6.29
CA SER A 151 14.79 3.14 6.10
C SER A 151 14.49 4.06 4.92
N SER A 152 13.65 3.64 3.97
CA SER A 152 13.38 4.40 2.74
C SER A 152 11.91 4.78 2.55
N GLY A 153 11.00 4.19 3.32
CA GLY A 153 9.57 4.39 3.13
C GLY A 153 9.02 3.89 1.79
N ILE A 154 9.79 3.08 1.03
CA ILE A 154 9.36 2.47 -0.23
C ILE A 154 8.07 1.65 -0.06
N ARG A 155 7.17 1.65 -1.05
CA ARG A 155 5.98 0.79 -0.97
C ARG A 155 6.36 -0.69 -1.06
N THR A 156 5.67 -1.55 -0.30
CA THR A 156 5.90 -3.00 -0.32
C THR A 156 5.80 -3.61 -1.72
N LYS A 157 4.95 -3.03 -2.59
CA LYS A 157 4.82 -3.47 -3.99
C LYS A 157 6.06 -3.08 -4.79
N GLU A 158 6.54 -1.87 -4.63
CA GLU A 158 7.73 -1.34 -5.32
C GLU A 158 8.97 -2.15 -4.94
N ALA A 159 9.19 -2.37 -3.64
CA ALA A 159 10.31 -3.20 -3.15
C ALA A 159 10.26 -4.64 -3.69
N ARG A 160 9.07 -5.25 -3.79
CA ARG A 160 8.93 -6.60 -4.36
C ARG A 160 9.21 -6.68 -5.85
N LEU A 161 8.85 -5.64 -6.59
CA LEU A 161 8.97 -5.56 -8.03
C LEU A 161 10.24 -4.82 -8.48
N LEU A 162 11.13 -4.49 -7.53
CA LEU A 162 12.38 -3.80 -7.80
C LEU A 162 13.28 -4.69 -8.67
N LEU A 163 13.53 -4.25 -9.90
CA LEU A 163 14.42 -4.92 -10.82
C LEU A 163 15.88 -4.71 -10.38
N ARG A 164 16.73 -5.70 -10.65
CA ARG A 164 18.16 -5.59 -10.30
C ARG A 164 18.84 -4.44 -11.05
N GLU A 165 18.49 -4.24 -12.31
CA GLU A 165 19.02 -3.17 -13.17
C GLU A 165 18.68 -1.76 -12.68
N ASN A 166 17.58 -1.63 -11.92
CA ASN A 166 17.12 -0.37 -11.35
C ASN A 166 17.73 -0.04 -9.99
N VAL A 167 18.73 -0.82 -9.56
CA VAL A 167 19.46 -0.62 -8.29
C VAL A 167 20.90 -0.23 -8.58
N ASP A 168 21.20 1.06 -8.45
CA ASP A 168 22.57 1.56 -8.52
C ASP A 168 23.24 1.46 -7.15
N LEU A 169 23.87 0.31 -6.90
CA LEU A 169 24.64 0.08 -5.66
C LEU A 169 25.96 0.88 -5.58
N ARG A 170 26.37 1.55 -6.64
CA ARG A 170 27.52 2.43 -6.61
C ARG A 170 27.16 3.79 -6.02
N ARG A 171 26.02 4.36 -6.46
CA ARG A 171 25.52 5.67 -6.02
C ARG A 171 24.53 5.57 -4.86
N GLY A 172 24.02 4.39 -4.53
CA GLY A 172 22.98 4.21 -3.52
C GLY A 172 21.60 4.72 -3.96
N VAL A 173 21.27 4.56 -5.24
CA VAL A 173 20.01 5.07 -5.82
C VAL A 173 19.16 3.91 -6.33
N LEU A 174 17.87 3.95 -6.02
CA LEU A 174 16.85 3.06 -6.57
C LEU A 174 15.99 3.84 -7.56
N ASP A 175 15.83 3.31 -8.78
CA ASP A 175 14.92 3.83 -9.80
C ASP A 175 13.59 3.08 -9.74
N ILE A 176 12.54 3.72 -9.22
CA ILE A 176 11.22 3.13 -9.07
C ILE A 176 10.36 3.46 -10.29
N GLN A 177 10.35 2.55 -11.27
CA GLN A 177 9.64 2.75 -12.54
C GLN A 177 8.17 2.35 -12.48
N TYR A 178 7.81 1.34 -11.67
CA TYR A 178 6.45 0.78 -11.62
C TYR A 178 5.75 1.13 -10.31
N SER A 179 5.11 2.29 -10.27
CA SER A 179 4.27 2.70 -9.18
C SER A 179 2.80 2.79 -9.64
N LYS A 180 1.87 2.30 -8.81
CA LYS A 180 0.43 2.26 -9.13
C LYS A 180 -0.14 3.67 -9.33
N GLY A 181 -0.29 4.11 -10.59
CA GLY A 181 -0.86 5.42 -10.92
C GLY A 181 -0.01 6.61 -10.47
N HIS A 182 1.30 6.39 -10.29
CA HIS A 182 2.25 7.40 -9.85
C HIS A 182 3.44 7.46 -10.81
N ASP A 183 4.05 8.62 -10.87
CA ASP A 183 5.21 8.86 -11.69
C ASP A 183 6.42 8.08 -11.17
N GLN A 184 7.36 7.79 -12.07
CA GLN A 184 8.69 7.31 -11.76
C GLN A 184 9.34 8.23 -10.72
N HIS A 185 10.01 7.64 -9.74
CA HIS A 185 10.71 8.40 -8.72
C HIS A 185 11.96 7.67 -8.24
N TYR A 186 12.89 8.45 -7.69
CA TYR A 186 14.16 7.95 -7.16
C TYR A 186 14.13 7.90 -5.63
N ILE A 187 14.76 6.87 -5.08
CA ILE A 187 15.02 6.74 -3.65
C ILE A 187 16.52 6.73 -3.46
N VAL A 188 17.02 7.62 -2.61
CA VAL A 188 18.43 7.65 -2.19
C VAL A 188 18.54 6.87 -0.89
N LEU A 189 19.46 5.92 -0.86
CA LEU A 189 19.73 5.07 0.32
C LEU A 189 20.73 5.76 1.25
N HIS A 190 20.51 5.61 2.55
CA HIS A 190 21.52 5.91 3.55
C HIS A 190 22.70 4.93 3.43
N ASP A 191 23.93 5.36 3.73
CA ASP A 191 25.15 4.56 3.55
C ASP A 191 25.09 3.20 4.23
N SER A 192 24.53 3.13 5.44
CA SER A 192 24.35 1.86 6.15
C SER A 192 23.43 0.88 5.42
N MET A 193 22.34 1.39 4.80
CA MET A 193 21.43 0.55 4.02
C MET A 193 22.07 0.12 2.69
N LEU A 194 22.82 1.01 2.06
CA LEU A 194 23.57 0.72 0.84
C LEU A 194 24.58 -0.43 1.08
N GLU A 195 25.31 -0.40 2.19
CA GLU A 195 26.25 -1.47 2.53
C GLU A 195 25.53 -2.81 2.77
N ILE A 196 24.40 -2.81 3.46
CA ILE A 196 23.57 -4.01 3.63
C ILE A 196 23.11 -4.56 2.28
N MET A 197 22.67 -3.69 1.37
CA MET A 197 22.22 -4.10 0.03
C MET A 197 23.37 -4.63 -0.84
N ARG A 198 24.58 -4.06 -0.74
CA ARG A 198 25.77 -4.59 -1.42
C ARG A 198 26.13 -6.00 -0.97
N ARG A 199 26.16 -6.23 0.35
CA ARG A 199 26.40 -7.57 0.91
C ARG A 199 25.34 -8.57 0.50
N TYR A 200 24.08 -8.15 0.50
CA TYR A 200 22.98 -8.97 0.04
C TYR A 200 23.12 -9.32 -1.45
N ASP A 201 23.40 -8.33 -2.31
CA ASP A 201 23.55 -8.53 -3.75
C ASP A 201 24.67 -9.54 -4.06
N ALA A 202 25.83 -9.39 -3.41
CA ALA A 202 26.94 -10.31 -3.55
C ALA A 202 26.59 -11.74 -3.12
N ALA A 203 25.93 -11.87 -1.96
CA ALA A 203 25.58 -13.17 -1.41
C ALA A 203 24.47 -13.88 -2.20
N ILE A 204 23.39 -13.17 -2.58
CA ILE A 204 22.29 -13.75 -3.34
C ILE A 204 22.69 -14.10 -4.78
N ASN A 205 23.69 -13.40 -5.33
CA ASN A 205 24.23 -13.67 -6.65
C ASN A 205 24.87 -15.07 -6.74
N GLY A 206 25.40 -15.59 -5.64
CA GLY A 206 25.89 -16.97 -5.56
C GLY A 206 24.79 -18.03 -5.64
N ILE A 207 23.52 -17.68 -5.41
CA ILE A 207 22.38 -18.61 -5.39
C ILE A 207 21.51 -18.46 -6.64
N VAL A 208 21.27 -17.22 -7.08
CA VAL A 208 20.45 -16.85 -8.24
C VAL A 208 21.20 -15.79 -9.06
N PRO A 209 22.21 -16.18 -9.86
CA PRO A 209 23.12 -15.24 -10.53
C PRO A 209 22.41 -14.38 -11.59
N GLU A 210 21.51 -14.95 -12.37
CA GLU A 210 20.80 -14.28 -13.48
C GLU A 210 19.40 -13.83 -13.06
N ARG A 211 19.28 -13.22 -11.87
CA ARG A 211 18.00 -12.76 -11.39
C ARG A 211 17.55 -11.46 -12.05
N GLU A 212 16.29 -11.41 -12.40
CA GLU A 212 15.62 -10.21 -12.92
C GLU A 212 15.32 -9.23 -11.76
N TYR A 213 14.79 -9.75 -10.65
CA TYR A 213 14.40 -8.95 -9.49
C TYR A 213 15.54 -8.86 -8.47
N PHE A 214 15.65 -7.69 -7.82
CA PHE A 214 16.66 -7.52 -6.75
C PHE A 214 16.40 -8.49 -5.60
N PHE A 215 15.14 -8.70 -5.23
CA PHE A 215 14.70 -9.72 -4.26
C PHE A 215 14.02 -10.90 -4.98
N PRO A 216 14.78 -11.88 -5.44
CA PRO A 216 14.24 -12.98 -6.23
C PRO A 216 13.54 -14.02 -5.37
N SER A 217 12.50 -14.64 -5.92
CA SER A 217 11.99 -15.92 -5.45
C SER A 217 12.83 -17.06 -6.04
N ILE A 218 12.62 -18.29 -5.53
CA ILE A 218 13.29 -19.48 -6.09
C ILE A 218 13.02 -19.73 -7.57
N ARG A 219 11.88 -19.22 -8.08
CA ARG A 219 11.48 -19.37 -9.49
C ARG A 219 12.02 -18.25 -10.37
N ASN A 220 13.03 -17.54 -9.93
CA ASN A 220 13.55 -16.35 -10.59
C ASN A 220 12.46 -15.31 -10.94
N SER A 221 11.54 -15.11 -10.02
CA SER A 221 10.46 -14.13 -10.10
C SER A 221 10.44 -13.32 -8.80
N HIS A 222 9.60 -12.32 -8.70
CA HIS A 222 9.42 -11.51 -7.49
C HIS A 222 8.68 -12.26 -6.38
N PHE A 223 8.83 -11.83 -5.14
CA PHE A 223 7.99 -12.30 -4.04
C PHE A 223 6.54 -11.80 -4.21
N ASN A 224 5.56 -12.65 -3.88
CA ASN A 224 4.16 -12.24 -3.89
C ASN A 224 3.78 -11.43 -2.62
N ARG A 225 2.60 -10.80 -2.63
CA ARG A 225 2.11 -10.02 -1.49
C ARG A 225 2.01 -10.87 -0.21
N GLY A 226 1.58 -12.11 -0.35
CA GLY A 226 1.44 -13.05 0.77
C GLY A 226 2.76 -13.37 1.45
N TRP A 227 3.88 -13.39 0.71
CA TRP A 227 5.21 -13.61 1.27
C TRP A 227 5.58 -12.49 2.27
N VAL A 228 5.34 -11.23 1.91
CA VAL A 228 5.62 -10.08 2.79
C VAL A 228 4.78 -10.16 4.06
N THR A 229 3.46 -10.32 3.89
CA THR A 229 2.52 -10.38 5.03
C THR A 229 2.84 -11.56 5.96
N LYS A 230 3.12 -12.75 5.40
CA LYS A 230 3.44 -13.95 6.17
C LYS A 230 4.72 -13.78 6.98
N ASN A 231 5.79 -13.28 6.36
CA ASN A 231 7.08 -13.10 7.05
C ASN A 231 7.00 -11.99 8.10
N PHE A 232 6.38 -10.86 7.78
CA PHE A 232 6.19 -9.79 8.75
C PHE A 232 5.40 -10.29 9.97
N ASN A 233 4.22 -10.85 9.76
CA ASN A 233 3.35 -11.30 10.85
C ASN A 233 3.99 -12.39 11.71
N LEU A 234 4.74 -13.33 11.09
CA LEU A 234 5.43 -14.38 11.82
C LEU A 234 6.49 -13.81 12.77
N LEU A 235 7.33 -12.92 12.27
CA LEU A 235 8.44 -12.33 13.03
C LEU A 235 7.94 -11.29 14.03
N TRP A 236 6.95 -10.47 13.63
CA TRP A 236 6.37 -9.46 14.50
C TRP A 236 5.70 -10.08 15.74
N ARG A 237 4.85 -11.09 15.54
CA ARG A 237 4.16 -11.78 16.65
C ARG A 237 5.11 -12.55 17.56
N LYS A 238 6.27 -12.96 17.06
CA LYS A 238 7.32 -13.58 17.88
C LYS A 238 8.03 -12.55 18.75
N ALA A 239 8.23 -11.35 18.21
CA ALA A 239 8.97 -10.26 18.85
C ALA A 239 8.09 -9.38 19.75
N ASN A 240 6.82 -9.15 19.37
CA ASN A 240 5.96 -8.12 19.93
C ASN A 240 4.53 -8.62 20.15
N THR A 241 3.81 -8.01 21.09
CA THR A 241 2.41 -8.29 21.39
C THR A 241 1.42 -7.36 20.69
N SER A 242 1.90 -6.19 20.25
CA SER A 242 1.12 -5.18 19.52
C SER A 242 0.76 -5.67 18.11
N HIS A 243 -0.28 -5.07 17.52
CA HIS A 243 -0.65 -5.35 16.13
C HIS A 243 0.00 -4.31 15.21
N ALA A 244 0.77 -4.77 14.25
CA ALA A 244 1.35 -3.94 13.21
C ALA A 244 1.36 -4.65 11.84
N THR A 245 1.62 -3.89 10.78
CA THR A 245 1.77 -4.39 9.41
C THR A 245 3.04 -3.82 8.78
N ALA A 246 3.60 -4.52 7.78
CA ALA A 246 4.78 -4.03 7.06
C ALA A 246 4.56 -2.68 6.35
N TYR A 247 3.31 -2.31 6.04
CA TYR A 247 3.00 -1.04 5.40
C TYR A 247 3.20 0.15 6.35
N GLU A 248 3.11 -0.08 7.65
CA GLU A 248 3.28 0.96 8.67
C GLU A 248 4.71 1.45 8.79
N PHE A 249 5.72 0.72 8.31
CA PHE A 249 7.07 1.24 8.17
C PHE A 249 7.13 2.49 7.28
N ARG A 250 6.29 2.55 6.25
CA ARG A 250 6.19 3.74 5.41
C ARG A 250 5.56 4.93 6.15
N HIS A 251 4.55 4.68 7.00
CA HIS A 251 3.99 5.71 7.87
C HIS A 251 5.03 6.20 8.87
N HIS A 252 5.75 5.28 9.52
CA HIS A 252 6.82 5.59 10.45
C HIS A 252 7.90 6.45 9.79
N TYR A 253 8.40 6.04 8.61
CA TYR A 253 9.38 6.81 7.84
C TYR A 253 8.92 8.25 7.59
N ALA A 254 7.68 8.43 7.14
CA ALA A 254 7.15 9.76 6.87
C ALA A 254 7.03 10.61 8.14
N VAL A 255 6.48 10.04 9.22
CA VAL A 255 6.31 10.74 10.51
C VAL A 255 7.66 11.10 11.13
N THR A 256 8.63 10.19 11.13
CA THR A 256 9.98 10.44 11.66
C THR A 256 10.69 11.57 10.92
N ASN A 257 10.63 11.59 9.57
CA ASN A 257 11.22 12.66 8.79
C ASN A 257 10.53 14.01 9.07
N LEU A 258 9.19 14.03 9.14
CA LEU A 258 8.44 15.24 9.44
C LEU A 258 8.78 15.79 10.84
N ASN A 259 8.87 14.93 11.85
CA ASN A 259 9.23 15.32 13.20
C ASN A 259 10.66 15.93 13.31
N GLN A 260 11.61 15.38 12.54
CA GLN A 260 12.98 15.89 12.52
C GLN A 260 13.09 17.29 11.89
N TRP A 261 12.10 17.70 11.09
CA TRP A 261 12.12 18.99 10.40
C TRP A 261 11.32 20.09 11.12
N THR A 262 10.71 19.76 12.25
CA THR A 262 10.07 20.76 13.10
C THR A 262 11.15 21.72 13.62
N GLY A 263 10.97 23.02 13.36
CA GLY A 263 11.96 24.06 13.71
C GLY A 263 12.76 24.64 12.53
N TYR A 264 12.68 24.06 11.33
CA TYR A 264 13.44 24.55 10.16
C TYR A 264 12.73 25.67 9.35
N GLY A 265 11.62 26.22 9.82
CA GLY A 265 10.99 27.40 9.19
C GLY A 265 10.66 27.22 7.70
N PHE A 266 11.13 28.13 6.85
CA PHE A 266 10.84 28.09 5.39
C PHE A 266 11.40 26.87 4.68
N GLU A 267 12.46 26.26 5.15
CA GLU A 267 13.01 25.03 4.56
C GLU A 267 12.08 23.82 4.70
N PHE A 268 11.12 23.89 5.62
CA PHE A 268 10.17 22.82 5.85
C PHE A 268 9.33 22.49 4.62
N HIS A 269 8.91 23.52 3.86
CA HIS A 269 8.12 23.31 2.64
C HIS A 269 8.91 22.55 1.57
N ASP A 270 10.16 22.91 1.37
CA ASP A 270 11.03 22.27 0.38
C ASP A 270 11.30 20.80 0.77
N LYS A 271 11.60 20.57 2.05
CA LYS A 271 11.78 19.21 2.60
C LYS A 271 10.53 18.36 2.44
N LEU A 272 9.34 18.95 2.62
CA LEU A 272 8.07 18.26 2.40
C LEU A 272 7.87 17.87 0.93
N VAL A 273 8.25 18.74 -0.01
CA VAL A 273 8.21 18.44 -1.44
C VAL A 273 9.16 17.29 -1.77
N TYR A 274 10.38 17.29 -1.23
CA TYR A 274 11.33 16.20 -1.42
C TYR A 274 10.82 14.88 -0.84
N LEU A 275 10.25 14.88 0.37
CA LEU A 275 9.63 13.70 0.95
C LEU A 275 8.49 13.19 0.08
N SER A 276 7.63 14.08 -0.38
CA SER A 276 6.52 13.74 -1.28
C SER A 276 7.00 13.04 -2.55
N LYS A 277 8.05 13.57 -3.17
CA LYS A 277 8.67 13.00 -4.37
C LYS A 277 9.34 11.65 -4.08
N SER A 278 10.15 11.54 -3.04
CA SER A 278 10.84 10.29 -2.68
C SER A 278 9.85 9.18 -2.31
N MET A 279 8.71 9.54 -1.74
CA MET A 279 7.61 8.60 -1.48
C MET A 279 6.76 8.31 -2.73
N GLY A 280 7.00 8.97 -3.87
CA GLY A 280 6.21 8.81 -5.09
C GLY A 280 4.75 9.19 -4.89
N HIS A 281 4.47 10.33 -4.25
CA HIS A 281 3.14 10.90 -4.16
C HIS A 281 2.89 11.82 -5.36
N THR A 282 1.76 11.66 -6.04
CA THR A 282 1.35 12.53 -7.15
C THR A 282 0.87 13.89 -6.67
N THR A 283 0.41 13.99 -5.43
CA THR A 283 -0.06 15.23 -4.82
C THR A 283 0.53 15.42 -3.43
N LEU A 284 0.80 16.66 -3.08
CA LEU A 284 1.30 17.04 -1.76
C LEU A 284 0.29 16.70 -0.65
N GLU A 285 -1.01 16.69 -0.97
CA GLU A 285 -2.09 16.31 -0.06
C GLU A 285 -1.92 14.88 0.50
N SER A 286 -1.36 13.98 -0.30
CA SER A 286 -1.04 12.60 0.16
C SER A 286 0.04 12.58 1.24
N THR A 287 0.91 13.59 1.25
CA THR A 287 1.97 13.74 2.28
C THR A 287 1.43 14.51 3.49
N LYS A 288 0.55 15.49 3.28
CA LYS A 288 -0.11 16.24 4.36
C LYS A 288 -0.94 15.34 5.28
N TYR A 289 -1.42 14.18 4.81
CA TYR A 289 -2.06 13.19 5.67
C TYR A 289 -1.20 12.84 6.90
N TYR A 290 0.12 12.80 6.76
CA TYR A 290 1.03 12.46 7.84
C TYR A 290 1.11 13.57 8.91
N TYR A 291 0.79 14.81 8.59
CA TYR A 291 0.71 15.89 9.57
C TYR A 291 -0.34 15.63 10.65
N SER A 292 -1.47 15.06 10.27
CA SER A 292 -2.54 14.74 11.21
C SER A 292 -2.21 13.60 12.18
N ILE A 293 -1.04 12.96 11.99
CA ILE A 293 -0.58 11.81 12.77
C ILE A 293 0.62 12.17 13.65
N VAL A 294 1.21 13.37 13.46
CA VAL A 294 2.39 13.83 14.21
C VAL A 294 1.96 14.42 15.55
N PRO A 295 2.23 13.77 16.71
CA PRO A 295 1.83 14.27 18.03
C PRO A 295 2.48 15.61 18.38
N GLY A 296 3.74 15.82 18.01
CA GLY A 296 4.50 17.03 18.31
C GLY A 296 4.05 18.29 17.58
N LEU A 297 3.26 18.14 16.48
CA LEU A 297 2.78 19.31 15.74
C LEU A 297 1.75 20.13 16.54
N SER A 298 0.97 19.49 17.41
CA SER A 298 0.02 20.19 18.29
C SER A 298 0.73 21.04 19.34
N GLU A 299 1.89 20.61 19.84
CA GLU A 299 2.70 21.37 20.79
C GLU A 299 3.37 22.57 20.12
N ILE A 300 3.91 22.38 18.91
CA ILE A 300 4.53 23.47 18.13
C ILE A 300 3.48 24.51 17.69
N ILE A 301 2.28 24.05 17.26
CA ILE A 301 1.18 24.97 16.94
C ILE A 301 0.74 25.71 18.21
N LYS A 302 0.68 25.05 19.35
CA LYS A 302 0.40 25.70 20.63
C LYS A 302 1.45 26.75 20.96
N GLU A 303 2.74 26.42 20.98
CA GLU A 303 3.82 27.37 21.26
C GLU A 303 3.82 28.58 20.31
N GLN A 304 3.54 28.35 19.01
CA GLN A 304 3.49 29.45 18.04
C GLN A 304 2.20 30.26 18.11
N THR A 305 1.07 29.67 18.52
CA THR A 305 -0.21 30.38 18.68
C THR A 305 -0.37 30.98 20.04
N GLU A 306 0.14 30.39 21.10
CA GLU A 306 0.13 30.97 22.46
C GLU A 306 0.92 32.27 22.51
N ASN A 307 2.13 32.31 21.96
CA ASN A 307 2.93 33.51 21.85
C ASN A 307 2.34 34.62 20.96
N SER A 308 1.45 34.29 20.03
CA SER A 308 0.83 35.26 19.12
C SER A 308 -0.55 35.76 19.55
N SER A 309 -1.18 35.10 20.49
CA SER A 309 -2.59 35.35 20.88
C SER A 309 -2.83 35.60 22.36
N GLU A 310 -1.79 35.64 23.20
CA GLU A 310 -1.91 35.95 24.63
C GLU A 310 -2.61 37.32 24.90
N TRP A 311 -2.39 38.29 24.02
CA TRP A 311 -3.04 39.59 24.10
C TRP A 311 -4.54 39.57 23.78
N MET A 312 -5.05 38.48 23.17
CA MET A 312 -6.48 38.33 22.83
C MET A 312 -7.29 37.54 23.86
N ILE A 313 -6.63 36.98 24.87
CA ILE A 313 -7.30 36.24 25.93
C ILE A 313 -7.70 37.24 27.00
N PRO A 314 -9.00 37.52 27.23
CA PRO A 314 -9.42 38.35 28.32
C PRO A 314 -9.01 37.71 29.65
N GLU A 315 -8.44 38.51 30.57
CA GLU A 315 -8.23 38.05 31.94
C GLU A 315 -9.61 37.70 32.56
N VAL A 316 -9.83 36.40 32.77
CA VAL A 316 -11.00 35.94 33.52
C VAL A 316 -10.68 36.19 34.99
N PRO A 317 -11.45 37.08 35.69
CA PRO A 317 -11.26 37.26 37.13
C PRO A 317 -11.48 35.89 37.80
N LEU A 318 -10.51 35.45 38.56
CA LEU A 318 -10.71 34.37 39.52
C LEU A 318 -11.76 34.87 40.50
N ASP A 319 -12.99 34.41 40.41
CA ASP A 319 -14.02 34.61 41.41
C ASP A 319 -13.47 34.06 42.73
N GLU A 320 -13.12 34.96 43.64
CA GLU A 320 -12.84 34.60 45.00
C GLU A 320 -14.07 33.93 45.60
N GLU A 321 -13.86 32.79 46.18
CA GLU A 321 -14.83 32.05 46.96
C GLU A 321 -15.58 32.97 47.91
N THR A 322 -16.88 33.00 47.82
CA THR A 322 -17.71 33.49 48.88
C THR A 322 -18.71 32.45 49.31
N TYR A 323 -18.40 31.86 50.48
CA TYR A 323 -19.25 31.10 51.42
C TYR A 323 -19.85 29.79 50.98
#